data_96c302c582a2a734388ff6c61b2672d9
#
_entry.id   96c302c582a2a734388ff6c61b2672d9
#
_cell.length_a   1.000
_cell.length_b   1.000
_cell.length_c   1.000
_cell.angle_alpha   90.00
_cell.angle_beta   90.00
_cell.angle_gamma   90.00
#
_symmetry.space_group_name_H-M   'P 1'
#
loop_
_entity.id
_entity.type
_entity.pdbx_description
1 polymer ?
#
loop_
_entity_poly.entity_id
_entity_poly.type
_entity_poly.pdbx_seq_one_letter_code
_entity_poly.pdbx_strand_id
1 'polypeptide(L)'
;MLFSMKNLILIRHAKSSWEAPLQDFDRSLSIKGISNAHIVSSGIAEFLPKTYIIWSSPASRAKETALIFAQNLSYPIESIQFKEDLYTFDRKQLENVIKSCDNSFESVILFGHNEAITKFVNKFGDVFIENVPTSGVVFLQFEASSWNEIEKGKTKKIIFPKDLKKV
;
A
#
# COMPACT_ATOMS: atom_id res chain seq x y z
N MET A 1 15.67 -25.70 -9.32
CA MET A 1 15.10 -24.51 -9.97
C MET A 1 14.76 -23.48 -8.91
N LEU A 2 15.29 -22.29 -9.07
CA LEU A 2 14.99 -21.21 -8.14
C LEU A 2 13.70 -20.51 -8.58
N PHE A 3 12.71 -20.50 -7.69
CA PHE A 3 11.50 -19.73 -7.93
C PHE A 3 11.74 -18.30 -7.51
N SER A 4 11.40 -17.37 -8.39
CA SER A 4 11.43 -15.95 -8.10
C SER A 4 10.10 -15.57 -7.45
N MET A 5 10.17 -14.78 -6.40
CA MET A 5 9.00 -14.29 -5.68
C MET A 5 8.93 -12.79 -5.80
N LYS A 6 7.72 -12.27 -6.02
CA LYS A 6 7.44 -10.85 -5.98
C LYS A 6 6.51 -10.58 -4.79
N ASN A 7 6.87 -9.61 -3.98
CA ASN A 7 6.09 -9.23 -2.80
C ASN A 7 5.48 -7.85 -3.01
N LEU A 8 4.19 -7.75 -2.83
CA LEU A 8 3.48 -6.49 -2.99
C LEU A 8 2.67 -6.21 -1.73
N ILE A 9 3.02 -5.15 -1.04
CA ILE A 9 2.32 -4.71 0.15
C ILE A 9 1.51 -3.47 -0.22
N LEU A 10 0.19 -3.62 -0.30
CA LEU A 10 -0.71 -2.52 -0.65
C LEU A 10 -1.26 -1.91 0.63
N ILE A 11 -1.16 -0.60 0.73
CA ILE A 11 -1.63 0.16 1.88
C ILE A 11 -2.55 1.27 1.39
N ARG A 12 -3.79 1.23 1.83
CA ARG A 12 -4.70 2.33 1.57
C ARG A 12 -4.34 3.49 2.48
N HIS A 13 -4.32 4.71 1.92
CA HIS A 13 -4.02 5.90 2.71
C HIS A 13 -4.85 5.96 3.99
N ALA A 14 -4.32 6.63 5.01
CA ALA A 14 -5.01 6.82 6.28
C ALA A 14 -6.20 7.79 6.11
N LYS A 15 -7.04 7.84 7.13
CA LYS A 15 -8.26 8.64 7.09
C LYS A 15 -7.95 10.11 6.92
N SER A 16 -8.55 10.72 5.90
CA SER A 16 -8.37 12.14 5.60
C SER A 16 -9.47 13.00 6.20
N SER A 17 -9.16 14.30 6.33
CA SER A 17 -10.07 15.29 6.87
C SER A 17 -10.93 15.91 5.78
N TRP A 18 -12.19 16.21 6.11
CA TRP A 18 -13.11 16.98 5.26
C TRP A 18 -13.37 18.39 5.83
N GLU A 19 -12.63 18.79 6.86
CA GLU A 19 -12.88 20.05 7.56
C GLU A 19 -12.55 21.28 6.71
N ALA A 20 -11.54 21.19 5.85
CA ALA A 20 -11.15 22.29 4.97
C ALA A 20 -11.78 22.10 3.59
N PRO A 21 -12.21 23.20 2.92
CA PRO A 21 -12.77 23.11 1.57
C PRO A 21 -11.65 22.99 0.52
N LEU A 22 -10.88 21.90 0.61
CA LEU A 22 -9.79 21.61 -0.30
C LEU A 22 -10.23 20.71 -1.43
N GLN A 23 -9.51 20.76 -2.54
CA GLN A 23 -9.68 19.77 -3.60
C GLN A 23 -9.27 18.41 -3.10
N ASP A 24 -9.78 17.34 -3.70
CA ASP A 24 -9.52 15.97 -3.27
C ASP A 24 -8.02 15.69 -3.15
N PHE A 25 -7.23 16.11 -4.12
CA PHE A 25 -5.78 15.88 -4.14
C PHE A 25 -5.08 16.47 -2.91
N ASP A 26 -5.56 17.59 -2.40
CA ASP A 26 -4.89 18.35 -1.33
C ASP A 26 -5.42 18.04 0.07
N ARG A 27 -6.37 17.11 0.21
CA ARG A 27 -6.91 16.78 1.52
C ARG A 27 -5.88 16.06 2.37
N SER A 28 -5.62 16.61 3.57
CA SER A 28 -4.69 16.05 4.54
C SER A 28 -5.33 15.00 5.44
N LEU A 29 -4.51 14.29 6.19
CA LEU A 29 -5.00 13.30 7.15
C LEU A 29 -5.74 13.98 8.31
N SER A 30 -6.75 13.29 8.83
CA SER A 30 -7.38 13.66 10.09
C SER A 30 -6.48 13.26 11.25
N ILE A 31 -6.78 13.77 12.45
CA ILE A 31 -6.05 13.38 13.66
C ILE A 31 -6.15 11.86 13.87
N LYS A 32 -7.33 11.30 13.69
CA LYS A 32 -7.54 9.85 13.79
C LYS A 32 -6.73 9.09 12.74
N GLY A 33 -6.65 9.63 11.52
CA GLY A 33 -5.86 9.02 10.45
C GLY A 33 -4.39 8.98 10.80
N ILE A 34 -3.83 10.07 11.33
CA ILE A 34 -2.44 10.12 11.76
C ILE A 34 -2.17 9.08 12.85
N SER A 35 -3.04 9.01 13.86
CA SER A 35 -2.91 8.03 14.93
C SER A 35 -2.94 6.59 14.40
N ASN A 36 -3.88 6.28 13.52
CA ASN A 36 -3.99 4.94 12.94
C ASN A 36 -2.78 4.58 12.09
N ALA A 37 -2.25 5.54 11.33
CA ALA A 37 -1.04 5.31 10.53
C ALA A 37 0.15 4.96 11.42
N HIS A 38 0.31 5.64 12.54
CA HIS A 38 1.37 5.31 13.51
C HIS A 38 1.17 3.92 14.12
N ILE A 39 -0.05 3.59 14.51
CA ILE A 39 -0.36 2.28 15.11
C ILE A 39 -0.04 1.15 14.11
N VAL A 40 -0.52 1.27 12.88
CA VAL A 40 -0.33 0.23 11.87
C VAL A 40 1.13 0.11 11.48
N SER A 41 1.79 1.23 11.18
CA SER A 41 3.20 1.20 10.76
C SER A 41 4.12 0.63 11.83
N SER A 42 3.81 0.87 13.09
CA SER A 42 4.58 0.29 14.20
C SER A 42 4.34 -1.21 14.38
N GLY A 43 3.25 -1.73 13.84
CA GLY A 43 2.85 -3.13 14.02
C GLY A 43 3.19 -4.06 12.87
N ILE A 44 3.68 -3.54 11.73
CA ILE A 44 3.87 -4.38 10.55
C ILE A 44 5.33 -4.74 10.25
N ALA A 45 6.30 -4.11 10.91
CA ALA A 45 7.72 -4.27 10.56
C ALA A 45 8.15 -5.75 10.51
N GLU A 46 7.69 -6.56 11.44
CA GLU A 46 8.07 -7.97 11.54
C GLU A 46 7.53 -8.82 10.38
N PHE A 47 6.50 -8.36 9.68
CA PHE A 47 5.91 -9.10 8.56
C PHE A 47 6.48 -8.69 7.20
N LEU A 48 7.26 -7.63 7.14
CA LEU A 48 7.77 -7.10 5.89
C LEU A 48 9.01 -7.85 5.41
N PRO A 49 9.24 -7.91 4.09
CA PRO A 49 10.52 -8.37 3.55
C PRO A 49 11.66 -7.51 4.11
N LYS A 50 12.88 -8.06 4.11
CA LYS A 50 14.07 -7.34 4.61
C LYS A 50 14.37 -6.10 3.77
N THR A 51 14.17 -6.19 2.47
CA THR A 51 14.39 -5.09 1.54
C THR A 51 13.14 -4.84 0.72
N TYR A 52 12.89 -3.58 0.41
CA TYR A 52 11.74 -3.17 -0.39
C TYR A 52 11.94 -1.74 -0.86
N ILE A 53 11.17 -1.35 -1.85
CA ILE A 53 11.06 0.05 -2.25
C ILE A 53 9.66 0.54 -1.87
N ILE A 54 9.52 1.85 -1.70
CA ILE A 54 8.23 2.47 -1.38
C ILE A 54 7.78 3.34 -2.54
N TRP A 55 6.59 3.07 -3.02
CA TRP A 55 5.86 3.87 -4.01
C TRP A 55 4.64 4.50 -3.35
N SER A 56 4.33 5.72 -3.70
CA SER A 56 3.13 6.39 -3.19
C SER A 56 2.46 7.25 -4.24
N SER A 57 1.14 7.30 -4.16
CA SER A 57 0.37 8.35 -4.82
C SER A 57 0.84 9.71 -4.29
N PRO A 58 0.89 10.74 -5.15
CA PRO A 58 1.27 12.08 -4.71
C PRO A 58 0.17 12.85 -4.00
N ALA A 59 -1.06 12.32 -3.95
CA ALA A 59 -2.14 12.98 -3.19
C ALA A 59 -1.74 13.13 -1.73
N SER A 60 -2.06 14.28 -1.12
CA SER A 60 -1.58 14.63 0.21
C SER A 60 -1.84 13.53 1.24
N ARG A 61 -3.04 12.95 1.26
CA ARG A 61 -3.37 11.89 2.24
C ARG A 61 -2.53 10.63 2.08
N ALA A 62 -2.18 10.26 0.85
CA ALA A 62 -1.31 9.10 0.61
C ALA A 62 0.14 9.44 0.93
N LYS A 63 0.60 10.61 0.51
CA LYS A 63 1.94 11.09 0.80
C LYS A 63 2.20 11.15 2.31
N GLU A 64 1.29 11.73 3.07
CA GLU A 64 1.42 11.84 4.52
C GLU A 64 1.43 10.46 5.19
N THR A 65 0.60 9.55 4.71
CA THR A 65 0.60 8.16 5.21
C THR A 65 1.96 7.50 4.94
N ALA A 66 2.47 7.64 3.72
CA ALA A 66 3.77 7.07 3.36
C ALA A 66 4.91 7.62 4.21
N LEU A 67 4.88 8.92 4.50
CA LEU A 67 5.90 9.56 5.35
C LEU A 67 5.87 8.99 6.77
N ILE A 68 4.69 8.79 7.35
CA ILE A 68 4.55 8.20 8.69
C ILE A 68 5.08 6.76 8.69
N PHE A 69 4.71 5.96 7.71
CA PHE A 69 5.20 4.59 7.61
C PHE A 69 6.72 4.56 7.43
N ALA A 70 7.26 5.37 6.53
CA ALA A 70 8.70 5.42 6.28
C ALA A 70 9.47 5.78 7.56
N GLN A 71 8.98 6.75 8.31
CA GLN A 71 9.60 7.15 9.56
C GLN A 71 9.63 5.98 10.56
N ASN A 72 8.51 5.29 10.75
CA ASN A 72 8.42 4.20 11.72
C ASN A 72 9.12 2.93 11.27
N LEU A 73 9.37 2.77 9.96
CA LEU A 73 10.12 1.65 9.39
C LEU A 73 11.60 1.98 9.19
N SER A 74 12.02 3.17 9.55
CA SER A 74 13.39 3.66 9.32
C SER A 74 13.79 3.63 7.84
N TYR A 75 12.83 3.90 6.96
CA TYR A 75 13.06 3.99 5.52
C TYR A 75 13.39 5.44 5.16
N PRO A 76 14.44 5.69 4.35
CA PRO A 76 14.80 7.06 3.97
C PRO A 76 13.66 7.76 3.23
N ILE A 77 13.19 8.86 3.78
CA ILE A 77 12.05 9.61 3.21
C ILE A 77 12.34 10.04 1.77
N GLU A 78 13.57 10.47 1.50
CA GLU A 78 13.99 10.90 0.16
C GLU A 78 14.00 9.77 -0.86
N SER A 79 13.92 8.52 -0.43
CA SER A 79 13.88 7.36 -1.32
C SER A 79 12.46 6.96 -1.73
N ILE A 80 11.44 7.56 -1.13
CA ILE A 80 10.05 7.30 -1.54
C ILE A 80 9.85 7.82 -2.96
N GLN A 81 9.30 6.98 -3.83
CA GLN A 81 9.00 7.36 -5.21
C GLN A 81 7.51 7.71 -5.32
N PHE A 82 7.23 8.95 -5.66
CA PHE A 82 5.86 9.40 -5.89
C PHE A 82 5.52 9.24 -7.37
N LYS A 83 4.46 8.51 -7.66
CA LYS A 83 4.04 8.21 -9.02
C LYS A 83 2.64 8.75 -9.26
N GLU A 84 2.51 9.68 -10.21
CA GLU A 84 1.21 10.30 -10.50
C GLU A 84 0.16 9.27 -10.88
N ASP A 85 0.55 8.21 -11.59
CA ASP A 85 -0.38 7.16 -12.01
C ASP A 85 -0.94 6.33 -10.84
N LEU A 86 -0.37 6.47 -9.64
CA LEU A 86 -0.93 5.86 -8.44
C LEU A 86 -2.06 6.68 -7.83
N TYR A 87 -2.25 7.93 -8.28
CA TYR A 87 -3.43 8.69 -7.93
C TYR A 87 -4.57 8.23 -8.83
N THR A 88 -5.10 7.09 -8.50
CA THR A 88 -6.15 6.44 -9.27
C THR A 88 -7.09 5.68 -8.35
N PHE A 89 -8.34 5.61 -8.76
CA PHE A 89 -9.39 4.83 -8.10
C PHE A 89 -9.76 3.60 -8.93
N ASP A 90 -9.10 3.44 -10.07
CA ASP A 90 -9.37 2.37 -11.04
C ASP A 90 -8.39 1.22 -10.90
N ARG A 91 -8.92 0.01 -10.75
CA ARG A 91 -8.10 -1.20 -10.59
C ARG A 91 -7.18 -1.44 -11.78
N LYS A 92 -7.67 -1.23 -12.99
CA LYS A 92 -6.86 -1.54 -14.19
C LYS A 92 -5.66 -0.62 -14.31
N GLN A 93 -5.81 0.66 -13.97
CA GLN A 93 -4.70 1.59 -13.97
C GLN A 93 -3.68 1.21 -12.89
N LEU A 94 -4.14 0.85 -11.70
CA LEU A 94 -3.27 0.38 -10.63
C LEU A 94 -2.50 -0.87 -11.06
N GLU A 95 -3.18 -1.82 -11.69
CA GLU A 95 -2.57 -3.03 -12.24
C GLU A 95 -1.46 -2.70 -13.24
N ASN A 96 -1.71 -1.76 -14.14
CA ASN A 96 -0.72 -1.35 -15.14
C ASN A 96 0.53 -0.75 -14.50
N VAL A 97 0.37 0.07 -13.46
CA VAL A 97 1.50 0.65 -12.75
C VAL A 97 2.33 -0.44 -12.06
N ILE A 98 1.67 -1.36 -11.38
CA ILE A 98 2.35 -2.45 -10.69
C ILE A 98 3.12 -3.33 -11.67
N LYS A 99 2.50 -3.67 -12.79
CA LYS A 99 3.14 -4.51 -13.82
C LYS A 99 4.31 -3.82 -14.52
N SER A 100 4.42 -2.51 -14.42
CA SER A 100 5.54 -1.76 -14.99
C SER A 100 6.77 -1.72 -14.11
N CYS A 101 6.71 -2.30 -12.91
CA CYS A 101 7.82 -2.28 -11.99
C CYS A 101 9.04 -3.00 -12.55
N ASP A 102 10.22 -2.44 -12.32
CA ASP A 102 11.47 -3.07 -12.72
C ASP A 102 11.65 -4.41 -11.98
N ASN A 103 12.05 -5.43 -12.72
CA ASN A 103 12.15 -6.79 -12.18
C ASN A 103 13.33 -6.98 -11.23
N SER A 104 14.25 -6.02 -11.15
CA SER A 104 15.31 -6.03 -10.14
C SER A 104 14.76 -5.80 -8.74
N PHE A 105 13.57 -5.23 -8.60
CA PHE A 105 12.90 -5.05 -7.32
C PHE A 105 11.98 -6.22 -7.05
N GLU A 106 12.24 -6.94 -5.98
CA GLU A 106 11.41 -8.09 -5.61
C GLU A 106 10.24 -7.71 -4.70
N SER A 107 10.36 -6.59 -3.98
CA SER A 107 9.37 -6.19 -3.00
C SER A 107 9.05 -4.70 -3.09
N VAL A 108 7.75 -4.39 -3.14
CA VAL A 108 7.24 -3.03 -3.24
C VAL A 108 6.18 -2.81 -2.17
N ILE A 109 6.31 -1.71 -1.43
CA ILE A 109 5.24 -1.20 -0.58
C ILE A 109 4.60 -0.04 -1.33
N LEU A 110 3.29 -0.09 -1.50
CA LEU A 110 2.56 0.85 -2.33
C LEU A 110 1.44 1.51 -1.54
N PHE A 111 1.43 2.84 -1.52
CA PHE A 111 0.38 3.62 -0.88
C PHE A 111 -0.54 4.22 -1.95
N GLY A 112 -1.82 3.90 -1.85
CA GLY A 112 -2.78 4.31 -2.86
C GLY A 112 -4.20 4.44 -2.32
N HIS A 113 -5.15 4.27 -3.21
CA HIS A 113 -6.55 4.64 -2.98
C HIS A 113 -7.52 3.49 -3.27
N ASN A 114 -8.71 3.59 -2.72
CA ASN A 114 -9.85 2.75 -3.04
C ASN A 114 -10.72 3.42 -4.11
N GLU A 115 -11.46 2.67 -4.91
CA GLU A 115 -11.60 1.21 -4.77
C GLU A 115 -10.55 0.40 -5.51
N ALA A 116 -9.56 1.05 -6.13
CA ALA A 116 -8.52 0.36 -6.89
C ALA A 116 -7.84 -0.73 -6.05
N ILE A 117 -7.48 -0.42 -4.80
CA ILE A 117 -6.79 -1.37 -3.93
C ILE A 117 -7.67 -2.58 -3.60
N THR A 118 -8.92 -2.36 -3.17
CA THR A 118 -9.82 -3.47 -2.83
C THR A 118 -10.05 -4.39 -4.03
N LYS A 119 -10.28 -3.81 -5.20
CA LYS A 119 -10.49 -4.60 -6.41
C LYS A 119 -9.23 -5.35 -6.83
N PHE A 120 -8.07 -4.73 -6.67
CA PHE A 120 -6.81 -5.38 -6.99
C PHE A 120 -6.55 -6.60 -6.09
N VAL A 121 -6.69 -6.44 -4.78
CA VAL A 121 -6.41 -7.55 -3.85
C VAL A 121 -7.39 -8.71 -4.02
N ASN A 122 -8.60 -8.44 -4.49
CA ASN A 122 -9.57 -9.51 -4.77
C ASN A 122 -9.30 -10.21 -6.10
N LYS A 123 -8.73 -9.49 -7.07
CA LYS A 123 -8.35 -10.11 -8.34
C LYS A 123 -7.08 -10.95 -8.21
N PHE A 124 -6.09 -10.45 -7.49
CA PHE A 124 -4.74 -11.04 -7.46
C PHE A 124 -4.41 -11.83 -6.20
N GLY A 125 -5.18 -11.68 -5.14
CA GLY A 125 -5.02 -12.47 -3.93
C GLY A 125 -5.97 -13.68 -3.91
N ASP A 126 -5.81 -14.53 -2.91
CA ASP A 126 -6.61 -15.74 -2.75
C ASP A 126 -7.55 -15.69 -1.54
N VAL A 127 -7.69 -14.54 -0.91
CA VAL A 127 -8.65 -14.30 0.18
C VAL A 127 -9.56 -13.15 -0.23
N PHE A 128 -10.88 -13.34 -0.14
CA PHE A 128 -11.82 -12.28 -0.44
C PHE A 128 -11.83 -11.24 0.67
N ILE A 129 -11.74 -9.97 0.29
CA ILE A 129 -11.80 -8.82 1.21
C ILE A 129 -12.90 -7.90 0.72
N GLU A 130 -13.93 -7.69 1.54
CA GLU A 130 -15.06 -6.85 1.16
C GLU A 130 -14.62 -5.41 0.92
N ASN A 131 -13.79 -4.86 1.82
CA ASN A 131 -13.26 -3.52 1.70
C ASN A 131 -11.97 -3.38 2.49
N VAL A 132 -10.91 -2.89 1.83
CA VAL A 132 -9.69 -2.51 2.54
C VAL A 132 -9.93 -1.14 3.17
N PRO A 133 -9.95 -1.04 4.51
CA PRO A 133 -10.19 0.23 5.17
C PRO A 133 -8.99 1.16 5.05
N THR A 134 -9.19 2.44 5.40
CA THR A 134 -8.07 3.37 5.50
C THR A 134 -7.02 2.82 6.47
N SER A 135 -5.74 3.00 6.15
CA SER A 135 -4.58 2.41 6.83
C SER A 135 -4.55 0.89 6.80
N GLY A 136 -5.43 0.24 6.04
CA GLY A 136 -5.42 -1.21 5.87
C GLY A 136 -4.24 -1.65 5.03
N VAL A 137 -3.62 -2.77 5.43
CA VAL A 137 -2.45 -3.34 4.77
C VAL A 137 -2.78 -4.74 4.27
N VAL A 138 -2.47 -5.01 3.01
CA VAL A 138 -2.63 -6.34 2.43
C VAL A 138 -1.32 -6.73 1.77
N PHE A 139 -0.74 -7.83 2.21
CA PHE A 139 0.51 -8.38 1.67
C PHE A 139 0.18 -9.52 0.71
N LEU A 140 0.48 -9.32 -0.58
CA LEU A 140 0.34 -10.35 -1.62
C LEU A 140 1.72 -10.84 -2.05
N GLN A 141 1.80 -12.14 -2.31
CA GLN A 141 3.03 -12.75 -2.80
C GLN A 141 2.74 -13.52 -4.08
N PHE A 142 3.60 -13.33 -5.07
CA PHE A 142 3.47 -13.93 -6.40
C PHE A 142 4.69 -14.78 -6.73
N GLU A 143 4.48 -15.96 -7.29
CA GLU A 143 5.54 -16.72 -7.94
C GLU A 143 5.68 -16.20 -9.37
N ALA A 144 6.62 -15.29 -9.58
CA ALA A 144 6.83 -14.68 -10.88
C ALA A 144 8.24 -14.11 -10.95
N SER A 145 8.89 -14.26 -12.09
CA SER A 145 10.19 -13.64 -12.33
C SER A 145 10.06 -12.21 -12.86
N SER A 146 8.85 -11.83 -13.28
CA SER A 146 8.56 -10.52 -13.87
C SER A 146 7.27 -9.96 -13.28
N TRP A 147 7.28 -8.67 -12.93
CA TRP A 147 6.07 -7.98 -12.50
C TRP A 147 4.99 -7.96 -13.58
N ASN A 148 5.42 -7.90 -14.85
CA ASN A 148 4.49 -7.90 -15.97
C ASN A 148 3.70 -9.21 -16.08
N GLU A 149 4.23 -10.29 -15.53
CA GLU A 149 3.64 -11.63 -15.64
C GLU A 149 2.92 -12.11 -14.38
N ILE A 150 2.74 -11.24 -13.38
CA ILE A 150 2.03 -11.65 -12.18
C ILE A 150 0.61 -12.06 -12.51
N GLU A 151 0.20 -13.14 -11.88
CA GLU A 151 -1.16 -13.67 -11.95
C GLU A 151 -1.69 -13.81 -10.53
N LYS A 152 -2.71 -14.60 -10.31
CA LYS A 152 -3.25 -14.78 -8.97
C LYS A 152 -2.19 -15.38 -8.05
N GLY A 153 -1.92 -14.66 -6.95
CA GLY A 153 -0.95 -15.07 -5.94
C GLY A 153 -1.60 -15.42 -4.62
N LYS A 154 -0.82 -15.33 -3.56
CA LYS A 154 -1.28 -15.62 -2.21
C LYS A 154 -1.41 -14.36 -1.37
N THR A 155 -2.47 -14.28 -0.59
CA THR A 155 -2.63 -13.25 0.43
C THR A 155 -1.91 -13.71 1.68
N LYS A 156 -0.73 -13.15 1.93
CA LYS A 156 0.16 -13.59 3.01
C LYS A 156 -0.25 -13.00 4.35
N LYS A 157 -0.74 -11.77 4.36
CA LYS A 157 -1.10 -11.08 5.60
C LYS A 157 -2.12 -9.99 5.31
N ILE A 158 -3.06 -9.84 6.21
CA ILE A 158 -4.04 -8.75 6.21
C ILE A 158 -3.98 -8.12 7.58
N ILE A 159 -3.72 -6.80 7.63
CA ILE A 159 -3.66 -6.06 8.88
C ILE A 159 -4.49 -4.80 8.73
N PHE A 160 -5.55 -4.70 9.50
CA PHE A 160 -6.41 -3.52 9.55
C PHE A 160 -6.23 -2.82 10.91
N PRO A 161 -6.45 -1.49 10.98
CA PRO A 161 -6.27 -0.77 12.25
C PRO A 161 -7.02 -1.40 13.41
N LYS A 162 -8.24 -1.90 13.19
CA LYS A 162 -9.05 -2.52 14.23
C LYS A 162 -8.37 -3.76 14.85
N ASP A 163 -7.51 -4.43 14.08
CA ASP A 163 -6.84 -5.65 14.55
C ASP A 163 -5.71 -5.36 15.53
N LEU A 164 -5.21 -4.12 15.53
CA LEU A 164 -4.09 -3.69 16.36
C LEU A 164 -4.53 -2.83 17.55
N LYS A 165 -5.77 -2.37 17.56
CA LYS A 165 -6.28 -1.59 18.66
C LYS A 165 -6.74 -2.53 19.77
N LYS A 166 -6.12 -2.40 20.94
CA LYS A 166 -6.58 -3.10 22.13
C LYS A 166 -7.73 -2.32 22.74
N VAL A 167 -8.75 -3.02 23.07
CA VAL A 167 -9.89 -2.45 23.80
C VAL A 167 -9.51 -2.33 25.27
#